data_827c3ca55cc015808e4a98fd881cb057
#
_entry.id   827c3ca55cc015808e4a98fd881cb057
#
_cell.length_a   1.000
_cell.length_b   1.000
_cell.length_c   1.000
_cell.angle_alpha   90.00
_cell.angle_beta   90.00
_cell.angle_gamma   90.00
#
_symmetry.space_group_name_H-M   'P 1'
#
loop_
_entity.id
_entity.type
_entity.pdbx_description
1 polymer ?
#
loop_
_entity_poly.entity_id
_entity_poly.type
_entity_poly.pdbx_seq_one_letter_code
_entity_poly.pdbx_strand_id
1 'polypeptide(L)'
;MRLHKRSLLRAFAAGIALCVAFGTAACSGGSTSQENDASADSETPTEQITPIEVVASVNQWGSLAEQIGGVHVKVTSVLSSTDVNAHDFEPKTDDIDKLQQAQVVVSNGAGYDTWATKNLSKTMVSVSAAQMVGAVEGDNPHLWFSSDARNAMAKELADTYSRIMPAQKKYFNNKLTAWNRREKKIEKDMK
;
A
#
# COMPACT_ATOMS: atom_id res chain seq x y z
N MET A 1 -27.64 13.54 -40.87
CA MET A 1 -28.46 14.75 -40.64
C MET A 1 -27.81 15.58 -39.52
N ARG A 2 -27.15 16.69 -39.93
CA ARG A 2 -26.77 17.97 -39.26
C ARG A 2 -26.42 17.93 -37.77
N LEU A 3 -25.13 18.08 -37.42
CA LEU A 3 -24.38 19.30 -37.05
C LEU A 3 -25.11 20.24 -36.05
N HIS A 4 -24.50 20.44 -34.90
CA HIS A 4 -24.34 21.79 -34.32
C HIS A 4 -23.10 21.88 -33.43
N LYS A 5 -22.10 22.61 -33.94
CA LYS A 5 -21.00 23.25 -33.20
C LYS A 5 -21.57 24.43 -32.43
N ARG A 6 -21.11 24.70 -31.22
CA ARG A 6 -21.00 26.06 -30.68
C ARG A 6 -19.79 26.20 -29.76
N SER A 7 -18.82 26.91 -30.29
CA SER A 7 -17.71 27.59 -29.60
C SER A 7 -18.23 28.74 -28.75
N LEU A 8 -17.62 28.97 -27.62
CA LEU A 8 -17.57 30.31 -27.02
C LEU A 8 -16.23 30.49 -26.29
N LEU A 9 -15.33 31.22 -26.96
CA LEU A 9 -14.22 31.96 -26.37
C LEU A 9 -14.79 33.08 -25.48
N ARG A 10 -14.20 33.29 -24.32
CA ARG A 10 -14.14 34.61 -23.69
C ARG A 10 -12.78 34.78 -22.98
N ALA A 11 -11.99 35.66 -23.53
CA ALA A 11 -10.81 36.29 -22.94
C ALA A 11 -11.23 37.53 -22.14
N PHE A 12 -10.59 37.83 -21.02
CA PHE A 12 -10.45 39.14 -20.38
C PHE A 12 -9.15 39.10 -19.60
N ALA A 13 -8.14 39.74 -19.98
CA ALA A 13 -7.62 41.09 -19.94
C ALA A 13 -7.30 41.60 -18.53
N ALA A 14 -5.99 41.66 -18.29
CA ALA A 14 -5.11 42.67 -17.68
C ALA A 14 -5.62 43.57 -16.55
N GLY A 15 -4.84 43.65 -15.48
CA GLY A 15 -4.89 44.71 -14.50
C GLY A 15 -3.56 44.82 -13.74
N ILE A 16 -2.71 45.72 -14.25
CA ILE A 16 -1.48 46.22 -13.63
C ILE A 16 -1.87 47.24 -12.57
N ALA A 17 -1.35 47.14 -11.37
CA ALA A 17 -1.27 48.26 -10.44
C ALA A 17 0.07 48.28 -9.74
N LEU A 18 0.88 49.24 -10.17
CA LEU A 18 2.13 49.72 -9.66
C LEU A 18 1.86 50.68 -8.51
N CYS A 19 2.47 50.52 -7.35
CA CYS A 19 2.61 51.57 -6.37
C CYS A 19 4.03 51.61 -5.85
N VAL A 20 4.62 52.77 -6.11
CA VAL A 20 5.98 53.23 -5.83
C VAL A 20 5.99 54.05 -4.54
N ALA A 21 7.02 53.84 -3.76
CA ALA A 21 7.96 54.81 -3.17
C ALA A 21 7.73 55.47 -1.79
N PHE A 22 8.91 55.70 -1.21
CA PHE A 22 9.36 56.71 -0.24
C PHE A 22 9.19 56.31 1.25
N GLY A 23 10.21 56.40 2.06
CA GLY A 23 11.34 57.31 2.19
C GLY A 23 12.29 56.90 3.30
N THR A 24 13.50 57.11 3.09
CA THR A 24 14.61 57.82 3.81
C THR A 24 14.45 57.96 5.33
N ALA A 25 15.40 57.67 6.06
CA ALA A 25 16.73 58.02 6.42
C ALA A 25 16.89 57.99 7.94
N ALA A 26 17.87 57.45 8.40
CA ALA A 26 19.16 57.93 8.92
C ALA A 26 19.37 57.70 10.42
N CYS A 27 20.52 57.10 10.63
CA CYS A 27 21.57 57.38 11.63
C CYS A 27 21.46 56.85 13.06
N SER A 28 22.43 56.06 13.32
CA SER A 28 23.58 56.24 14.23
C SER A 28 23.59 55.38 15.49
N GLY A 29 24.62 54.58 15.56
CA GLY A 29 25.36 54.40 16.80
C GLY A 29 25.33 53.00 17.43
N GLY A 30 26.48 52.31 17.36
CA GLY A 30 26.96 51.48 18.45
C GLY A 30 26.90 49.97 18.27
N SER A 31 28.06 49.45 17.88
CA SER A 31 28.66 48.13 18.15
C SER A 31 27.89 47.16 19.05
N THR A 32 27.64 45.96 18.61
CA THR A 32 28.36 44.74 19.00
C THR A 32 27.75 43.53 18.27
N SER A 33 28.66 42.71 17.79
CA SER A 33 28.48 41.48 17.07
C SER A 33 27.61 40.48 17.82
N GLN A 34 26.57 39.96 17.15
CA GLN A 34 26.15 38.58 17.30
C GLN A 34 25.40 38.18 16.02
N GLU A 35 26.15 37.46 15.20
CA GLU A 35 25.58 36.69 14.10
C GLU A 35 24.67 35.60 14.70
N ASN A 36 23.39 35.82 14.67
CA ASN A 36 22.42 34.72 14.75
C ASN A 36 22.01 34.39 13.34
N ASP A 37 22.70 33.42 12.79
CA ASP A 37 22.32 32.71 11.59
C ASP A 37 21.05 31.89 11.92
N ALA A 38 19.91 32.54 11.79
CA ALA A 38 18.64 31.87 11.83
C ALA A 38 18.41 31.25 10.47
N SER A 39 19.04 30.09 10.24
CA SER A 39 18.61 29.16 9.22
C SER A 39 17.17 28.80 9.51
N ALA A 40 16.25 29.46 8.81
CA ALA A 40 14.87 29.01 8.74
C ALA A 40 14.86 27.64 8.01
N ASP A 41 14.92 26.60 8.82
CA ASP A 41 14.69 25.24 8.38
C ASP A 41 13.25 25.18 7.87
N SER A 42 13.13 25.26 6.55
CA SER A 42 11.84 25.12 5.87
C SER A 42 11.47 23.65 5.95
N GLU A 43 10.91 23.23 7.08
CA GLU A 43 10.28 21.91 7.22
C GLU A 43 9.13 21.85 6.22
N THR A 44 9.42 21.28 5.05
CA THR A 44 8.38 20.83 4.14
C THR A 44 7.54 19.82 4.92
N PRO A 45 6.21 20.00 5.06
CA PRO A 45 5.36 19.03 5.74
C PRO A 45 5.54 17.67 5.06
N THR A 46 6.18 16.74 5.73
CA THR A 46 6.23 15.36 5.28
C THR A 46 4.79 14.84 5.37
N GLU A 47 4.13 14.70 4.23
CA GLU A 47 2.80 14.12 4.15
C GLU A 47 2.86 12.73 4.80
N GLN A 48 2.24 12.58 5.97
CA GLN A 48 2.18 11.32 6.68
C GLN A 48 1.27 10.38 5.89
N ILE A 49 1.89 9.52 5.09
CA ILE A 49 1.19 8.49 4.32
C ILE A 49 0.67 7.45 5.31
N THR A 50 -0.64 7.36 5.47
CA THR A 50 -1.28 6.31 6.28
C THR A 50 -1.08 4.96 5.58
N PRO A 51 -0.46 3.96 6.23
CA PRO A 51 -0.28 2.63 5.64
C PRO A 51 -1.61 1.94 5.36
N ILE A 52 -1.63 1.07 4.35
CA ILE A 52 -2.76 0.17 4.08
C ILE A 52 -2.82 -0.86 5.20
N GLU A 53 -3.96 -0.98 5.88
CA GLU A 53 -4.20 -2.03 6.88
C GLU A 53 -4.49 -3.36 6.17
N VAL A 54 -3.59 -4.33 6.37
CA VAL A 54 -3.63 -5.66 5.75
C VAL A 54 -3.74 -6.71 6.83
N VAL A 55 -4.71 -7.61 6.71
CA VAL A 55 -4.82 -8.75 7.60
C VAL A 55 -4.69 -10.04 6.80
N ALA A 56 -3.71 -10.86 7.16
CA ALA A 56 -3.50 -12.18 6.58
C ALA A 56 -4.04 -13.27 7.51
N SER A 57 -4.65 -14.29 6.94
CA SER A 57 -5.11 -15.46 7.69
C SER A 57 -3.93 -16.17 8.36
N VAL A 58 -2.86 -16.39 7.60
CA VAL A 58 -1.65 -17.11 8.04
C VAL A 58 -0.38 -16.32 7.73
N ASN A 59 0.65 -16.52 8.52
CA ASN A 59 1.90 -15.75 8.45
C ASN A 59 2.70 -15.95 7.14
N GLN A 60 2.54 -17.07 6.44
CA GLN A 60 3.19 -17.32 5.15
C GLN A 60 2.78 -16.24 4.12
N TRP A 61 1.48 -15.99 4.02
CA TRP A 61 0.95 -14.94 3.16
C TRP A 61 1.13 -13.55 3.75
N GLY A 62 1.09 -13.41 5.09
CA GLY A 62 1.40 -12.16 5.77
C GLY A 62 2.81 -11.66 5.49
N SER A 63 3.80 -12.56 5.56
CA SER A 63 5.19 -12.25 5.23
C SER A 63 5.36 -11.82 3.76
N LEU A 64 4.67 -12.47 2.83
CA LEU A 64 4.68 -12.04 1.43
C LEU A 64 4.05 -10.64 1.26
N ALA A 65 2.91 -10.41 1.90
CA ALA A 65 2.19 -9.14 1.86
C ALA A 65 3.08 -7.98 2.37
N GLU A 66 3.80 -8.21 3.47
CA GLU A 66 4.75 -7.26 4.05
C GLU A 66 5.95 -6.99 3.12
N GLN A 67 6.51 -8.03 2.51
CA GLN A 67 7.63 -7.89 1.57
C GLN A 67 7.27 -7.06 0.33
N ILE A 68 6.05 -7.20 -0.19
CA ILE A 68 5.56 -6.46 -1.35
C ILE A 68 5.14 -5.03 -0.95
N GLY A 69 4.49 -4.87 0.20
CA GLY A 69 3.96 -3.57 0.65
C GLY A 69 5.01 -2.65 1.29
N GLY A 70 5.98 -3.25 2.01
CA GLY A 70 7.03 -2.52 2.71
C GLY A 70 6.47 -1.49 3.69
N VAL A 71 7.01 -0.27 3.66
CA VAL A 71 6.61 0.81 4.58
C VAL A 71 5.20 1.37 4.34
N HIS A 72 4.57 1.00 3.25
CA HIS A 72 3.23 1.49 2.89
C HIS A 72 2.10 0.55 3.30
N VAL A 73 2.41 -0.53 4.00
CA VAL A 73 1.42 -1.45 4.56
C VAL A 73 1.69 -1.71 6.04
N LYS A 74 0.63 -1.99 6.77
CA LYS A 74 0.72 -2.55 8.13
C LYS A 74 0.03 -3.90 8.10
N VAL A 75 0.83 -4.97 8.23
CA VAL A 75 0.36 -6.34 8.10
C VAL A 75 0.18 -6.98 9.48
N THR A 76 -0.98 -7.59 9.68
CA THR A 76 -1.26 -8.43 10.84
C THR A 76 -1.63 -9.83 10.38
N SER A 77 -0.94 -10.86 10.88
CA SER A 77 -1.32 -12.25 10.64
C SER A 77 -2.15 -12.77 11.80
N VAL A 78 -3.33 -13.32 11.52
CA VAL A 78 -4.20 -13.92 12.57
C VAL A 78 -3.50 -15.14 13.16
N LEU A 79 -3.08 -16.07 12.31
CA LEU A 79 -2.24 -17.19 12.71
C LEU A 79 -0.78 -16.87 12.43
N SER A 80 -0.04 -16.51 13.49
CA SER A 80 1.38 -16.19 13.43
C SER A 80 2.28 -17.37 13.82
N SER A 81 1.71 -18.43 14.45
CA SER A 81 2.40 -19.65 14.85
C SER A 81 2.11 -20.80 13.90
N THR A 82 3.08 -21.71 13.74
CA THR A 82 2.91 -22.97 13.01
C THR A 82 2.27 -24.07 13.85
N ASP A 83 2.03 -23.81 15.14
CA ASP A 83 1.47 -24.79 16.08
C ASP A 83 -0.04 -24.93 16.00
N VAL A 84 -0.69 -24.04 15.22
CA VAL A 84 -2.14 -24.02 15.02
C VAL A 84 -2.47 -24.39 13.60
N ASN A 85 -3.31 -25.41 13.43
CA ASN A 85 -3.82 -25.79 12.12
C ASN A 85 -4.97 -24.85 11.71
N ALA A 86 -4.82 -24.17 10.58
CA ALA A 86 -5.83 -23.21 10.11
C ALA A 86 -7.17 -23.86 9.73
N HIS A 87 -7.20 -25.15 9.38
CA HIS A 87 -8.45 -25.87 9.12
C HIS A 87 -9.36 -25.98 10.36
N ASP A 88 -8.73 -26.17 11.53
CA ASP A 88 -9.43 -26.39 12.79
C ASP A 88 -9.51 -25.12 13.63
N PHE A 89 -9.05 -23.99 13.09
CA PHE A 89 -9.01 -22.72 13.81
C PHE A 89 -10.39 -22.07 13.88
N GLU A 90 -10.82 -21.79 15.09
CA GLU A 90 -12.01 -20.99 15.37
C GLU A 90 -11.57 -19.58 15.79
N PRO A 91 -11.86 -18.55 14.95
CA PRO A 91 -11.46 -17.18 15.25
C PRO A 91 -12.23 -16.65 16.48
N LYS A 92 -11.51 -15.96 17.36
CA LYS A 92 -12.09 -15.24 18.47
C LYS A 92 -12.63 -13.89 18.00
N THR A 93 -13.40 -13.22 18.86
CA THR A 93 -13.95 -11.88 18.57
C THR A 93 -12.86 -10.91 18.12
N ASP A 94 -11.71 -10.87 18.80
CA ASP A 94 -10.58 -10.01 18.44
C ASP A 94 -10.01 -10.30 17.07
N ASP A 95 -10.06 -11.56 16.60
CA ASP A 95 -9.59 -11.95 15.26
C ASP A 95 -10.58 -11.48 14.19
N ILE A 96 -11.87 -11.62 14.50
CA ILE A 96 -12.94 -11.09 13.62
C ILE A 96 -12.84 -9.56 13.52
N ASP A 97 -12.61 -8.88 14.63
CA ASP A 97 -12.47 -7.41 14.65
C ASP A 97 -11.27 -6.94 13.83
N LYS A 98 -10.13 -7.63 13.90
CA LYS A 98 -8.97 -7.36 13.04
C LYS A 98 -9.32 -7.51 11.56
N LEU A 99 -9.99 -8.62 11.19
CA LEU A 99 -10.42 -8.85 9.82
C LEU A 99 -11.38 -7.76 9.34
N GLN A 100 -12.31 -7.31 10.18
CA GLN A 100 -13.29 -6.27 9.82
C GLN A 100 -12.68 -4.87 9.69
N GLN A 101 -11.54 -4.60 10.29
CA GLN A 101 -10.81 -3.33 10.18
C GLN A 101 -9.84 -3.30 8.99
N ALA A 102 -9.61 -4.44 8.33
CA ALA A 102 -8.69 -4.52 7.21
C ALA A 102 -9.21 -3.82 5.95
N GLN A 103 -8.32 -3.15 5.24
CA GLN A 103 -8.59 -2.72 3.86
C GLN A 103 -8.34 -3.85 2.86
N VAL A 104 -7.36 -4.73 3.17
CA VAL A 104 -7.02 -5.90 2.38
C VAL A 104 -6.96 -7.12 3.28
N VAL A 105 -7.71 -8.16 2.93
CA VAL A 105 -7.63 -9.48 3.57
C VAL A 105 -6.91 -10.44 2.64
N VAL A 106 -5.87 -11.09 3.15
CA VAL A 106 -5.04 -12.05 2.42
C VAL A 106 -5.28 -13.44 2.97
N SER A 107 -5.71 -14.35 2.10
CA SER A 107 -6.08 -15.72 2.49
C SER A 107 -5.41 -16.77 1.60
N ASN A 108 -5.33 -17.99 2.10
CA ASN A 108 -4.92 -19.14 1.31
C ASN A 108 -6.03 -19.61 0.36
N GLY A 109 -7.22 -19.79 0.87
CA GLY A 109 -8.35 -20.41 0.16
C GLY A 109 -8.25 -21.94 0.10
N ALA A 110 -8.89 -22.56 -0.89
CA ALA A 110 -8.98 -24.03 -1.05
C ALA A 110 -9.46 -24.75 0.22
N GLY A 111 -10.41 -24.14 0.96
CA GLY A 111 -10.94 -24.71 2.19
C GLY A 111 -10.05 -24.52 3.44
N TYR A 112 -8.82 -24.02 3.30
CA TYR A 112 -7.82 -24.00 4.38
C TYR A 112 -8.16 -23.00 5.49
N ASP A 113 -8.64 -21.82 5.14
CA ASP A 113 -8.86 -20.68 6.03
C ASP A 113 -10.17 -19.93 5.73
N THR A 114 -11.24 -20.71 5.49
CA THR A 114 -12.56 -20.15 5.13
C THR A 114 -13.12 -19.17 6.17
N TRP A 115 -12.73 -19.32 7.43
CA TRP A 115 -13.07 -18.40 8.53
C TRP A 115 -12.60 -16.97 8.25
N ALA A 116 -11.47 -16.78 7.55
CA ALA A 116 -10.90 -15.46 7.28
C ALA A 116 -11.71 -14.66 6.24
N THR A 117 -12.48 -15.33 5.39
CA THR A 117 -13.22 -14.68 4.30
C THR A 117 -14.75 -14.72 4.49
N LYS A 118 -15.24 -15.43 5.50
CA LYS A 118 -16.68 -15.67 5.71
C LYS A 118 -17.51 -14.40 5.93
N ASN A 119 -16.93 -13.38 6.55
CA ASN A 119 -17.64 -12.17 6.97
C ASN A 119 -17.00 -10.88 6.44
N LEU A 120 -16.44 -10.90 5.23
CA LEU A 120 -15.84 -9.73 4.62
C LEU A 120 -16.90 -8.67 4.27
N SER A 121 -16.62 -7.42 4.57
CA SER A 121 -17.46 -6.31 4.11
C SER A 121 -17.25 -6.06 2.61
N LYS A 122 -18.23 -5.41 1.97
CA LYS A 122 -18.16 -5.09 0.53
C LYS A 122 -17.06 -4.06 0.19
N THR A 123 -16.52 -3.37 1.18
CA THR A 123 -15.48 -2.35 1.01
C THR A 123 -14.07 -2.94 1.11
N MET A 124 -13.94 -4.17 1.58
CA MET A 124 -12.66 -4.86 1.71
C MET A 124 -12.24 -5.50 0.39
N VAL A 125 -10.92 -5.48 0.14
CA VAL A 125 -10.33 -6.23 -0.98
C VAL A 125 -9.86 -7.58 -0.45
N SER A 126 -10.33 -8.67 -1.07
CA SER A 126 -9.87 -10.02 -0.77
C SER A 126 -8.85 -10.48 -1.80
N VAL A 127 -7.69 -10.95 -1.35
CA VAL A 127 -6.64 -11.56 -2.17
C VAL A 127 -6.44 -13.00 -1.69
N SER A 128 -6.77 -13.97 -2.53
CA SER A 128 -6.74 -15.41 -2.19
C SER A 128 -5.78 -16.16 -3.08
N ALA A 129 -4.85 -16.93 -2.49
CA ALA A 129 -3.89 -17.73 -3.23
C ALA A 129 -4.58 -18.77 -4.12
N ALA A 130 -5.62 -19.42 -3.61
CA ALA A 130 -6.38 -20.40 -4.35
C ALA A 130 -7.02 -19.81 -5.61
N GLN A 131 -7.60 -18.60 -5.49
CA GLN A 131 -8.18 -17.91 -6.66
C GLN A 131 -7.13 -17.58 -7.72
N MET A 132 -5.91 -17.22 -7.29
CA MET A 132 -4.84 -16.86 -8.22
C MET A 132 -4.35 -18.04 -9.07
N VAL A 133 -4.47 -19.28 -8.58
CA VAL A 133 -4.01 -20.49 -9.29
C VAL A 133 -5.14 -21.43 -9.68
N GLY A 134 -6.39 -21.05 -9.43
CA GLY A 134 -7.57 -21.88 -9.75
C GLY A 134 -7.72 -23.11 -8.86
N ALA A 135 -7.13 -23.11 -7.67
CA ALA A 135 -7.31 -24.19 -6.70
C ALA A 135 -8.69 -24.10 -6.03
N VAL A 136 -9.28 -25.26 -5.76
CA VAL A 136 -10.61 -25.39 -5.16
C VAL A 136 -10.56 -26.18 -3.85
N GLU A 137 -11.64 -26.19 -3.11
CA GLU A 137 -11.79 -27.03 -1.93
C GLU A 137 -11.61 -28.51 -2.30
N GLY A 138 -10.78 -29.23 -1.52
CA GLY A 138 -10.38 -30.61 -1.77
C GLY A 138 -9.03 -30.74 -2.48
N ASP A 139 -8.48 -29.67 -3.08
CA ASP A 139 -7.10 -29.67 -3.56
C ASP A 139 -6.11 -29.58 -2.38
N ASN A 140 -4.83 -29.84 -2.67
CA ASN A 140 -3.77 -29.66 -1.67
C ASN A 140 -3.68 -28.17 -1.27
N PRO A 141 -4.00 -27.81 -0.01
CA PRO A 141 -4.08 -26.42 0.40
C PRO A 141 -2.72 -25.77 0.69
N HIS A 142 -1.61 -26.51 0.64
CA HIS A 142 -0.28 -25.98 0.98
C HIS A 142 0.31 -25.13 -0.15
N LEU A 143 -0.45 -24.13 -0.60
CA LEU A 143 -0.15 -23.31 -1.78
C LEU A 143 1.11 -22.45 -1.63
N TRP A 144 1.52 -22.12 -0.40
CA TRP A 144 2.75 -21.36 -0.15
C TRP A 144 4.02 -22.11 -0.53
N PHE A 145 3.98 -23.45 -0.74
CA PHE A 145 5.08 -24.20 -1.31
C PHE A 145 5.14 -24.11 -2.85
N SER A 146 4.05 -23.74 -3.51
CA SER A 146 3.99 -23.57 -4.96
C SER A 146 4.63 -22.25 -5.38
N SER A 147 5.64 -22.28 -6.25
CA SER A 147 6.22 -21.07 -6.83
C SER A 147 5.21 -20.29 -7.67
N ASP A 148 4.32 -20.99 -8.38
CA ASP A 148 3.27 -20.36 -9.19
C ASP A 148 2.30 -19.57 -8.31
N ALA A 149 1.87 -20.16 -7.18
CA ALA A 149 0.99 -19.48 -6.24
C ALA A 149 1.68 -18.26 -5.59
N ARG A 150 2.94 -18.41 -5.16
CA ARG A 150 3.70 -17.29 -4.58
C ARG A 150 3.90 -16.16 -5.59
N ASN A 151 4.26 -16.47 -6.84
CA ASN A 151 4.44 -15.48 -7.90
C ASN A 151 3.12 -14.75 -8.24
N ALA A 152 2.02 -15.50 -8.35
CA ALA A 152 0.71 -14.92 -8.62
C ALA A 152 0.22 -14.01 -7.47
N MET A 153 0.39 -14.45 -6.23
CA MET A 153 0.07 -13.66 -5.03
C MET A 153 0.92 -12.40 -4.93
N ALA A 154 2.23 -12.49 -5.16
CA ALA A 154 3.11 -11.32 -5.13
C ALA A 154 2.68 -10.26 -6.14
N LYS A 155 2.31 -10.70 -7.35
CA LYS A 155 1.80 -9.81 -8.40
C LYS A 155 0.48 -9.16 -8.00
N GLU A 156 -0.50 -9.95 -7.53
CA GLU A 156 -1.82 -9.44 -7.17
C GLU A 156 -1.75 -8.47 -5.98
N LEU A 157 -0.88 -8.74 -5.00
CA LEU A 157 -0.64 -7.82 -3.88
C LEU A 157 -0.07 -6.48 -4.38
N ALA A 158 0.94 -6.50 -5.27
CA ALA A 158 1.50 -5.28 -5.84
C ALA A 158 0.47 -4.47 -6.64
N ASP A 159 -0.37 -5.15 -7.42
CA ASP A 159 -1.44 -4.54 -8.19
C ASP A 159 -2.54 -3.96 -7.27
N THR A 160 -2.93 -4.70 -6.24
CA THR A 160 -3.92 -4.27 -5.23
C THR A 160 -3.44 -3.03 -4.49
N TYR A 161 -2.20 -3.03 -3.97
CA TYR A 161 -1.64 -1.87 -3.29
C TYR A 161 -1.50 -0.67 -4.22
N SER A 162 -1.16 -0.92 -5.49
CA SER A 162 -1.09 0.15 -6.51
C SER A 162 -2.46 0.76 -6.84
N ARG A 163 -3.55 -0.02 -6.72
CA ARG A 163 -4.93 0.50 -6.86
C ARG A 163 -5.35 1.34 -5.67
N ILE A 164 -4.96 0.94 -4.46
CA ILE A 164 -5.29 1.66 -3.21
C ILE A 164 -4.45 2.93 -3.06
N MET A 165 -3.16 2.85 -3.41
CA MET A 165 -2.20 3.96 -3.35
C MET A 165 -1.56 4.24 -4.73
N PRO A 166 -2.26 4.87 -5.68
CA PRO A 166 -1.74 5.08 -7.04
C PRO A 166 -0.43 5.87 -7.10
N ALA A 167 -0.24 6.82 -6.18
CA ALA A 167 1.01 7.59 -6.06
C ALA A 167 2.23 6.71 -5.74
N GLN A 168 2.02 5.56 -5.09
CA GLN A 168 3.07 4.62 -4.70
C GLN A 168 3.23 3.43 -5.66
N LYS A 169 2.56 3.44 -6.80
CA LYS A 169 2.62 2.35 -7.81
C LYS A 169 4.05 1.96 -8.18
N LYS A 170 4.93 2.95 -8.40
CA LYS A 170 6.34 2.69 -8.72
C LYS A 170 7.07 1.97 -7.60
N TYR A 171 6.78 2.33 -6.35
CA TYR A 171 7.35 1.67 -5.18
C TYR A 171 6.95 0.19 -5.14
N PHE A 172 5.67 -0.14 -5.25
CA PHE A 172 5.18 -1.52 -5.21
C PHE A 172 5.73 -2.37 -6.37
N ASN A 173 5.82 -1.80 -7.58
CA ASN A 173 6.43 -2.47 -8.73
C ASN A 173 7.92 -2.76 -8.53
N ASN A 174 8.66 -1.87 -7.87
CA ASN A 174 10.06 -2.10 -7.52
C ASN A 174 10.20 -3.23 -6.48
N LYS A 175 9.30 -3.27 -5.48
CA LYS A 175 9.25 -4.35 -4.49
C LYS A 175 8.95 -5.69 -5.15
N LEU A 176 7.98 -5.77 -6.03
CA LEU A 176 7.66 -6.97 -6.81
C LEU A 176 8.86 -7.42 -7.65
N THR A 177 9.54 -6.50 -8.33
CA THR A 177 10.72 -6.81 -9.14
C THR A 177 11.84 -7.39 -8.28
N ALA A 178 12.11 -6.81 -7.10
CA ALA A 178 13.11 -7.29 -6.16
C ALA A 178 12.73 -8.67 -5.59
N TRP A 179 11.46 -8.89 -5.30
CA TRP A 179 10.92 -10.16 -4.81
C TRP A 179 11.07 -11.27 -5.87
N ASN A 180 10.64 -11.01 -7.13
CA ASN A 180 10.76 -11.96 -8.24
C ASN A 180 12.21 -12.38 -8.52
N ARG A 181 13.17 -11.46 -8.32
CA ARG A 181 14.60 -11.78 -8.47
C ARG A 181 15.08 -12.76 -7.41
N ARG A 182 14.62 -12.61 -6.16
CA ARG A 182 14.96 -13.54 -5.07
C ARG A 182 14.33 -14.90 -5.29
N GLU A 183 13.06 -14.94 -5.67
CA GLU A 183 12.33 -16.18 -5.94
C GLU A 183 13.00 -17.00 -7.04
N LYS A 184 13.36 -16.39 -8.17
CA LYS A 184 14.11 -17.04 -9.25
C LYS A 184 15.46 -17.60 -8.81
N LYS A 185 16.13 -16.93 -7.86
CA LYS A 185 17.39 -17.46 -7.30
C LYS A 185 17.12 -18.70 -6.46
N ILE A 186 16.13 -18.69 -5.59
CA ILE A 186 15.72 -19.83 -4.78
C ILE A 186 15.36 -21.02 -5.66
N GLU A 187 14.52 -20.82 -6.68
CA GLU A 187 14.15 -21.87 -7.63
C GLU A 187 15.36 -22.49 -8.35
N LYS A 188 16.36 -21.68 -8.65
CA LYS A 188 17.60 -22.15 -9.28
C LYS A 188 18.47 -22.95 -8.31
N ASP A 189 18.55 -22.51 -7.05
CA ASP A 189 19.40 -23.16 -6.03
C ASP A 189 18.78 -24.48 -5.54
N MET A 190 17.48 -24.72 -5.78
CA MET A 190 16.75 -25.95 -5.45
C MET A 190 16.79 -27.05 -6.53
N LYS A 191 17.30 -26.74 -7.74
CA LYS A 191 17.46 -27.69 -8.87
C LYS A 191 18.87 -28.28 -8.90
#